data_f758cb4f4ba21b4b86202c74dd4daf51
#
_entry.id   f758cb4f4ba21b4b86202c74dd4daf51
#
_cell.length_a   1.000
_cell.length_b   1.000
_cell.length_c   1.000
_cell.angle_alpha   90.00
_cell.angle_beta   90.00
_cell.angle_gamma   90.00
#
_symmetry.space_group_name_H-M   'P 1'
#
loop_
_entity.id
_entity.type
_entity.pdbx_description
1 polymer ?
#
loop_
_entity_poly.entity_id
_entity_poly.type
_entity_poly.pdbx_seq_one_letter_code
_entity_poly.pdbx_strand_id
1 'polypeptide(L)'
;MLFPTSSGNSAHTWKFFRAGGFDQVRLDTGADLMALDQLDQKLWVALACPTRGIEFDTKTLDLIDTDKDGRIRAPDIIAATRWAGNCLKNPDDLLKSSSSLPLSAINDATPEAVSAMTIDSASTIAMNACPALYVVVRHWWPTGE
;
A
#
# COMPACT_ATOMS: atom_id res chain seq x y z
N MET A 1 -12.37 40.29 -4.30
CA MET A 1 -11.60 39.23 -3.61
C MET A 1 -11.82 37.93 -4.34
N LEU A 2 -10.83 37.49 -5.08
CA LEU A 2 -10.84 36.18 -5.73
C LEU A 2 -10.31 35.18 -4.72
N PHE A 3 -11.16 34.29 -4.24
CA PHE A 3 -10.75 33.12 -3.51
C PHE A 3 -10.06 32.16 -4.49
N PRO A 4 -8.88 31.61 -4.17
CA PRO A 4 -8.31 30.57 -5.00
C PRO A 4 -9.27 29.38 -4.97
N THR A 5 -9.82 29.07 -6.12
CA THR A 5 -10.54 27.81 -6.34
C THR A 5 -9.58 26.69 -6.01
N SER A 6 -9.94 25.91 -4.99
CA SER A 6 -9.28 24.66 -4.63
C SER A 6 -9.09 23.84 -5.90
N SER A 7 -7.85 23.48 -6.18
CA SER A 7 -7.50 22.51 -7.21
C SER A 7 -8.42 21.30 -7.08
N GLY A 8 -9.21 21.06 -8.12
CA GLY A 8 -10.16 19.97 -8.13
C GLY A 8 -9.44 18.64 -7.93
N ASN A 9 -9.58 18.08 -6.75
CA ASN A 9 -9.27 16.70 -6.48
C ASN A 9 -10.37 15.91 -7.20
N SER A 10 -10.10 15.50 -8.45
CA SER A 10 -11.03 14.65 -9.18
C SER A 10 -11.20 13.37 -8.39
N ALA A 11 -12.43 13.08 -7.96
CA ALA A 11 -12.74 11.87 -7.22
C ALA A 11 -12.24 10.65 -8.00
N HIS A 12 -11.51 9.75 -7.31
CA HIS A 12 -11.02 8.54 -7.94
C HIS A 12 -12.17 7.64 -8.37
N THR A 13 -12.09 7.08 -9.56
CA THR A 13 -13.13 6.18 -10.10
C THR A 13 -12.78 4.74 -9.76
N TRP A 14 -13.54 4.16 -8.84
CA TRP A 14 -13.36 2.79 -8.39
C TRP A 14 -13.99 1.77 -9.33
N LYS A 15 -13.31 0.65 -9.54
CA LYS A 15 -13.85 -0.52 -10.21
C LYS A 15 -14.27 -1.54 -9.16
N PHE A 16 -15.33 -2.28 -9.44
CA PHE A 16 -15.90 -3.26 -8.52
C PHE A 16 -15.95 -4.65 -9.17
N PHE A 17 -15.93 -5.66 -8.33
CA PHE A 17 -16.22 -7.03 -8.70
C PHE A 17 -17.06 -7.68 -7.62
N ARG A 18 -17.76 -8.75 -7.95
CA ARG A 18 -18.61 -9.44 -6.99
C ARG A 18 -17.96 -10.72 -6.52
N ALA A 19 -17.79 -10.86 -5.20
CA ALA A 19 -17.24 -12.06 -4.56
C ALA A 19 -18.00 -12.35 -3.26
N GLY A 20 -18.35 -13.61 -3.05
CA GLY A 20 -19.06 -14.02 -1.82
C GLY A 20 -20.40 -13.33 -1.58
N GLY A 21 -21.04 -12.82 -2.62
CA GLY A 21 -22.33 -12.10 -2.52
C GLY A 21 -22.18 -10.60 -2.22
N PHE A 22 -20.96 -10.08 -2.08
CA PHE A 22 -20.66 -8.67 -1.81
C PHE A 22 -19.91 -8.02 -2.96
N ASP A 23 -20.16 -6.72 -3.16
CA ASP A 23 -19.38 -5.92 -4.08
C ASP A 23 -18.07 -5.51 -3.40
N GLN A 24 -16.95 -5.83 -4.05
CA GLN A 24 -15.60 -5.53 -3.57
C GLN A 24 -14.90 -4.62 -4.58
N VAL A 25 -14.06 -3.72 -4.07
CA VAL A 25 -13.26 -2.82 -4.91
C VAL A 25 -12.08 -3.58 -5.52
N ARG A 26 -11.78 -3.33 -6.78
CA ARG A 26 -10.58 -3.80 -7.45
C ARG A 26 -9.45 -2.80 -7.25
N LEU A 27 -8.29 -3.31 -6.90
CA LEU A 27 -7.04 -2.57 -6.87
C LEU A 27 -6.14 -3.07 -8.01
N ASP A 28 -6.32 -2.49 -9.18
CA ASP A 28 -5.63 -2.91 -10.40
C ASP A 28 -4.39 -2.07 -10.70
N THR A 29 -4.33 -0.85 -10.18
CA THR A 29 -3.28 0.13 -10.49
C THR A 29 -2.69 0.76 -9.23
N GLY A 30 -1.47 1.28 -9.34
CA GLY A 30 -0.87 2.09 -8.28
C GLY A 30 -1.68 3.33 -7.94
N ALA A 31 -2.43 3.88 -8.90
CA ALA A 31 -3.36 4.98 -8.66
C ALA A 31 -4.50 4.58 -7.71
N ASP A 32 -4.99 3.35 -7.81
CA ASP A 32 -6.00 2.82 -6.87
C ASP A 32 -5.43 2.76 -5.44
N LEU A 33 -4.17 2.30 -5.30
CA LEU A 33 -3.49 2.26 -4.00
C LEU A 33 -3.30 3.66 -3.40
N MET A 34 -2.90 4.63 -4.23
CA MET A 34 -2.67 6.01 -3.76
C MET A 34 -3.97 6.74 -3.41
N ALA A 35 -5.10 6.28 -3.92
CA ALA A 35 -6.42 6.86 -3.66
C ALA A 35 -7.20 6.16 -2.52
N LEU A 36 -6.60 5.21 -1.79
CA LEU A 36 -7.28 4.46 -0.73
C LEU A 36 -7.90 5.35 0.37
N ASP A 37 -7.38 6.54 0.57
CA ASP A 37 -7.95 7.52 1.50
C ASP A 37 -9.32 8.07 1.05
N GLN A 38 -9.65 7.94 -0.24
CA GLN A 38 -10.94 8.34 -0.79
C GLN A 38 -11.98 7.20 -0.75
N LEU A 39 -11.55 5.98 -0.39
CA LEU A 39 -12.43 4.82 -0.36
C LEU A 39 -13.27 4.83 0.93
N ASP A 40 -14.59 4.73 0.79
CA ASP A 40 -15.48 4.59 1.95
C ASP A 40 -15.12 3.34 2.77
N GLN A 41 -14.98 3.50 4.08
CA GLN A 41 -14.62 2.40 4.99
C GLN A 41 -15.58 1.21 4.92
N LYS A 42 -16.83 1.43 4.53
CA LYS A 42 -17.81 0.34 4.33
C LYS A 42 -17.44 -0.63 3.21
N LEU A 43 -16.57 -0.18 2.29
CA LEU A 43 -16.09 -0.97 1.16
C LEU A 43 -14.78 -1.72 1.48
N TRP A 44 -14.22 -1.50 2.65
CA TRP A 44 -13.03 -2.24 3.10
C TRP A 44 -13.44 -3.66 3.51
N VAL A 45 -12.70 -4.65 3.03
CA VAL A 45 -12.97 -6.08 3.30
C VAL A 45 -12.82 -6.42 4.77
N ALA A 46 -11.90 -5.75 5.45
CA ALA A 46 -11.70 -5.88 6.89
C ALA A 46 -11.44 -4.51 7.51
N LEU A 47 -11.95 -4.30 8.72
CA LEU A 47 -11.78 -3.02 9.44
C LEU A 47 -10.59 -3.04 10.39
N ALA A 48 -10.10 -4.20 10.78
CA ALA A 48 -8.93 -4.35 11.64
C ALA A 48 -8.31 -5.74 11.49
N CYS A 49 -6.98 -5.80 11.61
CA CYS A 49 -6.19 -7.02 11.62
C CYS A 49 -5.27 -7.03 12.83
N PRO A 50 -5.23 -8.10 13.64
CA PRO A 50 -4.30 -8.17 14.76
C PRO A 50 -2.86 -8.27 14.26
N THR A 51 -1.92 -7.66 14.98
CA THR A 51 -0.48 -7.74 14.66
C THR A 51 0.17 -9.03 15.16
N ARG A 52 -0.58 -9.89 15.86
CA ARG A 52 -0.11 -11.16 16.41
C ARG A 52 -1.11 -12.27 16.12
N GLY A 53 -0.59 -13.50 16.09
CA GLY A 53 -1.43 -14.69 15.87
C GLY A 53 -1.79 -14.96 14.42
N ILE A 54 -1.17 -14.26 13.49
CA ILE A 54 -1.30 -14.49 12.05
C ILE A 54 0.04 -14.93 11.47
N GLU A 55 0.01 -15.66 10.37
CA GLU A 55 1.18 -16.18 9.68
C GLU A 55 1.82 -15.09 8.80
N PHE A 56 2.42 -14.11 9.46
CA PHE A 56 3.03 -12.96 8.81
C PHE A 56 4.23 -12.42 9.61
N ASP A 57 5.16 -11.73 8.95
CA ASP A 57 6.31 -11.12 9.62
C ASP A 57 5.90 -10.05 10.64
N THR A 58 6.16 -10.34 11.91
CA THR A 58 5.75 -9.48 13.02
C THR A 58 6.44 -8.11 13.02
N LYS A 59 7.70 -8.04 12.56
CA LYS A 59 8.43 -6.76 12.48
C LYS A 59 7.78 -5.82 11.48
N THR A 60 7.33 -6.36 10.38
CA THR A 60 6.62 -5.59 9.36
C THR A 60 5.26 -5.10 9.87
N LEU A 61 4.51 -5.95 10.57
CA LEU A 61 3.25 -5.54 11.17
C LEU A 61 3.45 -4.43 12.22
N ASP A 62 4.53 -4.52 13.02
CA ASP A 62 4.88 -3.48 14.00
C ASP A 62 5.29 -2.14 13.36
N LEU A 63 5.81 -2.17 12.12
CA LEU A 63 6.13 -0.96 11.36
C LEU A 63 4.87 -0.30 10.77
N ILE A 64 3.89 -1.11 10.36
CA ILE A 64 2.62 -0.64 9.81
C ILE A 64 1.71 -0.10 10.91
N ASP A 65 1.70 -0.75 12.07
CA ASP A 65 0.95 -0.34 13.26
C ASP A 65 1.56 0.95 13.86
N THR A 66 1.12 2.09 13.35
CA THR A 66 1.72 3.39 13.65
C THR A 66 1.38 3.88 15.06
N ASP A 67 0.19 3.57 15.56
CA ASP A 67 -0.26 3.97 16.91
C ASP A 67 0.04 2.91 17.98
N LYS A 68 0.60 1.74 17.56
CA LYS A 68 1.03 0.63 18.43
C LYS A 68 -0.08 0.08 19.32
N ASP A 69 -1.28 0.05 18.83
CA ASP A 69 -2.43 -0.51 19.54
C ASP A 69 -2.58 -2.04 19.37
N GLY A 70 -1.68 -2.67 18.60
CA GLY A 70 -1.69 -4.10 18.31
C GLY A 70 -2.64 -4.50 17.19
N ARG A 71 -3.14 -3.54 16.44
CA ARG A 71 -4.06 -3.74 15.31
C ARG A 71 -3.73 -2.83 14.15
N ILE A 72 -3.82 -3.38 12.96
CA ILE A 72 -3.70 -2.61 11.71
C ILE A 72 -5.11 -2.26 11.25
N ARG A 73 -5.35 -0.99 11.01
CA ARG A 73 -6.61 -0.44 10.51
C ARG A 73 -6.41 0.34 9.21
N ALA A 74 -7.51 0.84 8.64
CA ALA A 74 -7.48 1.62 7.41
C ALA A 74 -6.47 2.79 7.43
N PRO A 75 -6.36 3.61 8.48
CA PRO A 75 -5.37 4.68 8.54
C PRO A 75 -3.91 4.17 8.44
N ASP A 76 -3.60 3.04 9.07
CA ASP A 76 -2.26 2.45 9.02
C ASP A 76 -1.92 1.97 7.60
N ILE A 77 -2.87 1.33 6.93
CA ILE A 77 -2.72 0.89 5.54
C ILE A 77 -2.53 2.08 4.61
N ILE A 78 -3.33 3.13 4.76
CA ILE A 78 -3.23 4.35 3.96
C ILE A 78 -1.86 5.00 4.16
N ALA A 79 -1.38 5.11 5.40
CA ALA A 79 -0.05 5.65 5.69
C ALA A 79 1.06 4.81 5.05
N ALA A 80 0.99 3.48 5.18
CA ALA A 80 1.97 2.56 4.61
C ALA A 80 1.98 2.59 3.07
N THR A 81 0.82 2.61 2.42
CA THR A 81 0.73 2.70 0.95
C THR A 81 1.26 4.01 0.42
N ARG A 82 0.98 5.11 1.08
CA ARG A 82 1.53 6.43 0.73
C ARG A 82 3.04 6.47 0.87
N TRP A 83 3.56 5.96 1.98
CA TRP A 83 5.00 5.87 2.19
C TRP A 83 5.67 5.07 1.07
N ALA A 84 5.18 3.87 0.78
CA ALA A 84 5.74 3.01 -0.28
C ALA A 84 5.62 3.63 -1.67
N GLY A 85 4.49 4.27 -1.98
CA GLY A 85 4.30 4.97 -3.25
C GLY A 85 5.26 6.14 -3.44
N ASN A 86 5.62 6.83 -2.36
CA ASN A 86 6.62 7.91 -2.40
C ASN A 86 8.05 7.37 -2.60
N CYS A 87 8.34 6.17 -2.08
CA CYS A 87 9.64 5.51 -2.25
C CYS A 87 9.85 4.92 -3.66
N LEU A 88 8.81 4.78 -4.45
CA LEU A 88 8.85 4.21 -5.79
C LEU A 88 8.64 5.28 -6.87
N LYS A 89 9.31 5.11 -8.02
CA LYS A 89 9.05 5.94 -9.21
C LYS A 89 7.69 5.65 -9.81
N ASN A 90 7.25 4.39 -9.73
CA ASN A 90 5.95 3.96 -10.21
C ASN A 90 5.24 3.09 -9.16
N PRO A 91 4.14 3.56 -8.54
CA PRO A 91 3.38 2.78 -7.57
C PRO A 91 2.79 1.47 -8.12
N ASP A 92 2.65 1.31 -9.44
CA ASP A 92 2.21 0.06 -10.07
C ASP A 92 3.15 -1.12 -9.77
N ASP A 93 4.41 -0.83 -9.43
CA ASP A 93 5.39 -1.86 -9.07
C ASP A 93 4.97 -2.64 -7.80
N LEU A 94 4.16 -2.05 -6.93
CA LEU A 94 3.60 -2.71 -5.75
C LEU A 94 2.61 -3.84 -6.10
N LEU A 95 2.02 -3.79 -7.28
CA LEU A 95 1.01 -4.75 -7.72
C LEU A 95 1.56 -5.88 -8.61
N LYS A 96 2.85 -5.81 -8.99
CA LYS A 96 3.46 -6.76 -9.93
C LYS A 96 3.72 -8.16 -9.39
N SER A 97 3.41 -8.44 -8.13
CA SER A 97 3.66 -9.77 -7.51
C SER A 97 5.11 -10.27 -7.59
N SER A 98 6.07 -9.39 -7.80
CA SER A 98 7.48 -9.73 -7.87
C SER A 98 8.07 -9.89 -6.47
N SER A 99 8.92 -10.90 -6.28
CA SER A 99 9.69 -11.08 -5.04
C SER A 99 10.89 -10.13 -4.94
N SER A 100 11.17 -9.38 -5.99
CA SER A 100 12.31 -8.47 -6.08
C SER A 100 11.92 -7.17 -6.78
N LEU A 101 12.55 -6.09 -6.34
CA LEU A 101 12.39 -4.75 -6.92
C LEU A 101 13.74 -4.30 -7.48
N PRO A 102 13.84 -3.91 -8.76
CA PRO A 102 15.08 -3.35 -9.29
C PRO A 102 15.38 -2.00 -8.62
N LEU A 103 16.66 -1.72 -8.34
CA LEU A 103 17.08 -0.43 -7.75
C LEU A 103 16.63 0.77 -8.58
N SER A 104 16.54 0.60 -9.91
CA SER A 104 16.06 1.64 -10.83
C SER A 104 14.61 2.07 -10.61
N ALA A 105 13.80 1.25 -9.93
CA ALA A 105 12.40 1.55 -9.60
C ALA A 105 12.26 2.43 -8.35
N ILE A 106 13.34 2.59 -7.58
CA ILE A 106 13.33 3.39 -6.35
C ILE A 106 13.45 4.87 -6.69
N ASN A 107 12.67 5.68 -6.01
CA ASN A 107 12.72 7.12 -6.10
C ASN A 107 13.83 7.65 -5.20
N ASP A 108 14.95 8.07 -5.79
CA ASP A 108 16.12 8.61 -5.10
C ASP A 108 15.92 10.03 -4.52
N ALA A 109 14.77 10.61 -4.71
CA ALA A 109 14.42 11.91 -4.14
C ALA A 109 14.03 11.85 -2.65
N THR A 110 13.80 10.65 -2.08
CA THR A 110 13.43 10.48 -0.68
C THR A 110 14.58 9.89 0.13
N PRO A 111 14.85 10.40 1.36
CA PRO A 111 15.92 9.89 2.22
C PRO A 111 15.77 8.42 2.58
N GLU A 112 14.52 7.98 2.74
CA GLU A 112 14.16 6.59 3.07
C GLU A 112 14.52 5.64 1.91
N ALA A 113 14.23 6.07 0.68
CA ALA A 113 14.57 5.30 -0.51
C ALA A 113 16.09 5.22 -0.71
N VAL A 114 16.82 6.31 -0.51
CA VAL A 114 18.28 6.34 -0.55
C VAL A 114 18.88 5.42 0.53
N SER A 115 18.31 5.41 1.72
CA SER A 115 18.74 4.52 2.81
C SER A 115 18.56 3.04 2.44
N ALA A 116 17.44 2.70 1.80
CA ALA A 116 17.18 1.34 1.31
C ALA A 116 18.19 0.92 0.22
N MET A 117 18.61 1.84 -0.65
CA MET A 117 19.62 1.59 -1.69
C MET A 117 21.01 1.33 -1.13
N THR A 118 21.32 1.85 0.06
CA THR A 118 22.66 1.74 0.66
C THR A 118 22.89 0.40 1.36
N ILE A 119 21.86 -0.34 1.67
CA ILE A 119 21.93 -1.58 2.47
C ILE A 119 22.31 -2.80 1.61
N ASP A 120 22.05 -2.76 0.30
CA ASP A 120 22.33 -3.89 -0.58
C ASP A 120 23.08 -3.44 -1.84
N SER A 121 24.30 -3.93 -2.00
CA SER A 121 25.12 -3.73 -3.20
C SER A 121 24.69 -4.60 -4.39
N ALA A 122 23.64 -5.41 -4.22
CA ALA A 122 23.03 -6.17 -5.30
C ALA A 122 22.09 -5.27 -6.13
N SER A 123 22.04 -5.46 -7.43
CA SER A 123 21.20 -4.70 -8.36
C SER A 123 19.69 -4.84 -8.12
N THR A 124 19.29 -5.57 -7.09
CA THR A 124 17.93 -5.92 -6.77
C THR A 124 17.77 -5.97 -5.26
N ILE A 125 16.87 -5.16 -4.73
CA ILE A 125 16.46 -5.29 -3.33
C ILE A 125 15.46 -6.44 -3.25
N ALA A 126 15.79 -7.45 -2.43
CA ALA A 126 14.78 -8.44 -2.07
C ALA A 126 13.62 -7.69 -1.39
N MET A 127 12.40 -7.87 -1.89
CA MET A 127 11.19 -7.19 -1.41
C MET A 127 10.84 -7.54 0.06
N ASN A 128 11.81 -8.06 0.83
CA ASN A 128 11.66 -8.31 2.26
C ASN A 128 11.45 -7.03 3.09
N ALA A 129 11.74 -5.87 2.51
CA ALA A 129 11.42 -4.58 3.13
C ALA A 129 10.05 -4.01 2.70
N CYS A 130 9.44 -4.56 1.63
CA CYS A 130 8.13 -4.14 1.15
C CYS A 130 7.10 -5.29 1.00
N PRO A 131 7.35 -6.54 1.52
CA PRO A 131 6.36 -7.60 1.43
C PRO A 131 5.09 -7.28 2.21
N ALA A 132 5.21 -6.45 3.24
CA ALA A 132 4.10 -6.00 4.05
C ALA A 132 2.98 -5.38 3.24
N LEU A 133 3.31 -4.49 2.33
CA LEU A 133 2.29 -3.85 1.53
C LEU A 133 1.69 -4.81 0.50
N TYR A 134 2.53 -5.62 -0.11
CA TYR A 134 2.09 -6.61 -1.08
C TYR A 134 1.19 -7.68 -0.45
N VAL A 135 1.57 -8.20 0.71
CA VAL A 135 0.79 -9.24 1.39
C VAL A 135 -0.42 -8.64 2.09
N VAL A 136 -0.33 -7.44 2.66
CA VAL A 136 -1.49 -6.75 3.23
C VAL A 136 -2.50 -6.42 2.12
N VAL A 137 -2.07 -5.90 1.00
CA VAL A 137 -2.95 -5.65 -0.15
C VAL A 137 -3.52 -6.97 -0.68
N ARG A 138 -2.73 -8.03 -0.78
CA ARG A 138 -3.17 -9.31 -1.32
C ARG A 138 -3.97 -10.18 -0.32
N HIS A 139 -3.67 -10.12 0.98
CA HIS A 139 -4.42 -10.84 2.02
C HIS A 139 -5.71 -10.11 2.43
N TRP A 140 -5.64 -8.77 2.40
CA TRP A 140 -6.77 -7.91 2.72
C TRP A 140 -7.66 -7.63 1.51
N TRP A 141 -7.11 -7.85 0.32
CA TRP A 141 -7.81 -7.62 -0.92
C TRP A 141 -7.62 -8.81 -1.85
N PRO A 142 -8.47 -9.84 -1.79
CA PRO A 142 -8.39 -10.94 -2.73
C PRO A 142 -8.57 -10.40 -4.15
N THR A 143 -7.51 -10.49 -4.95
CA THR A 143 -7.62 -10.28 -6.38
C THR A 143 -8.54 -11.36 -6.92
N GLY A 144 -9.72 -10.97 -7.41
CA GLY A 144 -10.65 -11.92 -8.01
C GLY A 144 -10.02 -12.62 -9.20
N GLU A 145 -9.63 -13.88 -9.04
CA GLU A 145 -9.52 -14.86 -10.11
C GLU A 145 -10.83 -15.62 -10.22
#